data_6694960376e7149b5fa9e182c276d3e6
#
_entry.id   6694960376e7149b5fa9e182c276d3e6
#
_cell.length_a   1.000
_cell.length_b   1.000
_cell.length_c   1.000
_cell.angle_alpha   90.00
_cell.angle_beta   90.00
_cell.angle_gamma   90.00
#
_symmetry.space_group_name_H-M   'P 1'
#
loop_
_entity.id
_entity.type
_entity.pdbx_description
1 polymer ?
#
loop_
_entity_poly.entity_id
_entity_poly.type
_entity_poly.pdbx_seq_one_letter_code
_entity_poly.pdbx_strand_id
1 'polypeptide(L)'
;MTRAVRADGKIRLPADLDSVTAFGAEDHSEIDSARVERIWQAARYWYQAGMHPAIQLCIRQHGRVVLNRAIGHGWGNAPTDPTDAEKIPVTTDTPFCVYSAAKAMTATVVHMLVERGVFSLDDRVCTYLPTYTSHGKHRTTIRHVLTHSAGVPFPTGPAPDLKRADDHEYAQQLLAELRPFYRPGLVHIYHALTWGPLMREIVYAAAGKDIRDIMATEILDPLGFRWTNFGVAKQDLRLVAPSHPTGRPLPPVIAQIFRKAIGGTVHEIIPYTNTARFLTTVIPSSNTVSTANEMSRFAEIWRRGGELDGVRVMQPETLRGAVTESRRLRPDFAVGLMPARWGTGFILGTNRFGPFGRNAPAAFGHLGLVNIAVWADPQRGISAGLISSGKPGRDPDARRHTALMDTIAAQIPSG
;
A
#
# COMPACT_ATOMS: atom_id res chain seq x y z
N MET A 1 -24.87 2.59 -26.22
CA MET A 1 -23.99 3.74 -26.51
C MET A 1 -22.58 3.41 -26.02
N THR A 2 -21.65 3.19 -26.93
CA THR A 2 -20.25 2.92 -26.63
C THR A 2 -19.63 4.19 -26.02
N ARG A 3 -19.28 4.16 -24.74
CA ARG A 3 -18.60 5.27 -24.07
C ARG A 3 -17.28 5.56 -24.79
N ALA A 4 -17.14 6.74 -25.35
CA ALA A 4 -15.90 7.16 -26.00
C ALA A 4 -14.83 7.38 -24.91
N VAL A 5 -14.01 6.35 -24.69
CA VAL A 5 -12.80 6.45 -23.85
C VAL A 5 -11.84 7.43 -24.53
N ARG A 6 -11.29 8.39 -23.81
CA ARG A 6 -10.25 9.26 -24.36
C ARG A 6 -9.05 8.43 -24.81
N ALA A 7 -8.65 8.60 -26.06
CA ALA A 7 -7.59 7.80 -26.69
C ALA A 7 -6.22 7.91 -25.96
N ASP A 8 -5.98 9.00 -25.20
CA ASP A 8 -4.79 9.22 -24.40
C ASP A 8 -4.87 8.65 -22.98
N GLY A 9 -6.07 8.21 -22.53
CA GLY A 9 -6.31 7.68 -21.20
C GLY A 9 -6.14 8.71 -20.07
N LYS A 10 -6.23 10.02 -20.40
CA LYS A 10 -6.05 11.11 -19.43
C LYS A 10 -7.40 11.62 -18.89
N ILE A 11 -7.35 12.16 -17.68
CA ILE A 11 -8.47 12.91 -17.09
C ILE A 11 -8.66 14.26 -17.79
N ARG A 12 -9.75 14.95 -17.47
CA ARG A 12 -9.96 16.35 -17.84
C ARG A 12 -9.40 17.23 -16.74
N LEU A 13 -8.33 17.96 -17.06
CA LEU A 13 -7.75 18.91 -16.10
C LEU A 13 -8.69 20.09 -15.92
N PRO A 14 -8.97 20.53 -14.68
CA PRO A 14 -9.68 21.77 -14.43
C PRO A 14 -8.85 22.96 -14.91
N ALA A 15 -9.54 24.05 -15.31
CA ALA A 15 -8.88 25.29 -15.73
C ALA A 15 -8.17 25.97 -14.54
N ASP A 16 -8.77 25.87 -13.35
CA ASP A 16 -8.21 26.36 -12.10
C ASP A 16 -8.01 25.19 -11.15
N LEU A 17 -6.75 24.98 -10.70
CA LEU A 17 -6.40 23.92 -9.77
C LEU A 17 -6.81 24.25 -8.33
N ASP A 18 -6.94 25.52 -7.98
CA ASP A 18 -7.31 25.90 -6.62
C ASP A 18 -8.77 25.57 -6.34
N SER A 19 -9.63 25.65 -7.37
CA SER A 19 -11.05 25.25 -7.28
C SER A 19 -11.28 23.77 -6.94
N VAL A 20 -10.26 22.92 -7.10
CA VAL A 20 -10.31 21.47 -6.83
C VAL A 20 -9.26 21.06 -5.80
N THR A 21 -8.72 22.00 -5.05
CA THR A 21 -7.77 21.77 -3.95
C THR A 21 -8.52 21.85 -2.62
N ALA A 22 -8.35 20.84 -1.78
CA ALA A 22 -8.88 20.80 -0.43
C ALA A 22 -7.74 20.78 0.60
N PHE A 23 -7.94 21.50 1.68
CA PHE A 23 -7.01 21.60 2.81
C PHE A 23 -7.61 20.88 4.02
N GLY A 24 -6.82 20.10 4.74
CA GLY A 24 -7.22 19.53 6.01
C GLY A 24 -7.19 20.60 7.12
N ALA A 25 -8.06 20.43 8.13
CA ALA A 25 -8.19 21.38 9.24
C ALA A 25 -6.89 21.57 10.05
N GLU A 26 -5.99 20.59 10.02
CA GLU A 26 -4.71 20.57 10.73
C GLU A 26 -3.51 20.88 9.83
N ASP A 27 -3.71 21.55 8.69
CA ASP A 27 -2.61 21.94 7.78
C ASP A 27 -1.84 23.13 8.39
N HIS A 28 -1.11 22.85 9.49
CA HIS A 28 -0.29 23.83 10.20
C HIS A 28 1.18 23.53 9.95
N SER A 29 1.89 24.50 9.42
CA SER A 29 3.30 24.37 9.12
C SER A 29 4.17 24.93 10.25
N GLU A 30 4.93 24.07 10.95
CA GLU A 30 6.13 24.49 11.71
C GLU A 30 7.36 24.55 10.79
N ILE A 31 7.30 23.91 9.62
CA ILE A 31 8.26 24.10 8.55
C ILE A 31 7.99 25.47 7.93
N ASP A 32 9.04 26.17 7.53
CA ASP A 32 8.93 27.36 6.70
C ASP A 32 7.87 27.15 5.61
N SER A 33 6.83 27.98 5.62
CA SER A 33 5.67 27.88 4.72
C SER A 33 6.07 27.78 3.24
N ALA A 34 7.18 28.43 2.85
CA ALA A 34 7.73 28.34 1.52
C ALA A 34 8.23 26.94 1.16
N ARG A 35 8.71 26.14 2.12
CA ARG A 35 9.14 24.75 1.88
C ARG A 35 7.94 23.82 1.67
N VAL A 36 6.91 23.97 2.50
CA VAL A 36 5.67 23.21 2.36
C VAL A 36 5.00 23.52 1.02
N GLU A 37 4.99 24.80 0.63
CA GLU A 37 4.43 25.20 -0.65
C GLU A 37 5.22 24.63 -1.84
N ARG A 38 6.56 24.54 -1.77
CA ARG A 38 7.35 23.85 -2.81
C ARG A 38 6.99 22.36 -2.95
N ILE A 39 6.74 21.66 -1.83
CA ILE A 39 6.27 20.27 -1.86
C ILE A 39 4.89 20.20 -2.52
N TRP A 40 3.97 21.11 -2.15
CA TRP A 40 2.64 21.12 -2.73
C TRP A 40 2.64 21.46 -4.23
N GLN A 41 3.47 22.40 -4.67
CA GLN A 41 3.65 22.71 -6.09
C GLN A 41 4.19 21.51 -6.89
N ALA A 42 5.06 20.69 -6.31
CA ALA A 42 5.50 19.44 -6.94
C ALA A 42 4.34 18.43 -7.07
N ALA A 43 3.44 18.36 -6.08
CA ALA A 43 2.24 17.52 -6.16
C ALA A 43 1.25 18.03 -7.23
N ARG A 44 1.02 19.35 -7.31
CA ARG A 44 0.21 19.99 -8.37
C ARG A 44 0.82 19.73 -9.75
N TYR A 45 2.14 19.85 -9.89
CA TYR A 45 2.83 19.54 -11.14
C TYR A 45 2.66 18.10 -11.56
N TRP A 46 2.67 17.16 -10.59
CA TRP A 46 2.38 15.76 -10.86
C TRP A 46 0.91 15.55 -11.27
N TYR A 47 -0.05 16.19 -10.61
CA TYR A 47 -1.48 16.15 -10.98
C TYR A 47 -1.72 16.63 -12.43
N GLN A 48 -0.98 17.66 -12.87
CA GLN A 48 -1.05 18.22 -14.23
C GLN A 48 -0.59 17.24 -15.34
N ALA A 49 0.03 16.08 -14.98
CA ALA A 49 0.25 14.99 -15.95
C ALA A 49 -1.09 14.45 -16.52
N GLY A 50 -2.19 14.64 -15.80
CA GLY A 50 -3.52 14.19 -16.20
C GLY A 50 -3.75 12.70 -16.02
N MET A 51 -2.92 12.03 -15.20
CA MET A 51 -3.01 10.59 -14.96
C MET A 51 -3.80 10.22 -13.72
N HIS A 52 -4.09 11.17 -12.84
CA HIS A 52 -4.72 10.91 -11.55
C HIS A 52 -5.97 11.77 -11.37
N PRO A 53 -7.20 11.18 -11.33
CA PRO A 53 -8.41 11.91 -10.98
C PRO A 53 -8.30 12.64 -9.64
N ALA A 54 -7.68 11.99 -8.66
CA ALA A 54 -7.42 12.56 -7.33
C ALA A 54 -6.02 12.20 -6.82
N ILE A 55 -5.44 13.11 -6.04
CA ILE A 55 -4.23 12.90 -5.23
C ILE A 55 -4.51 13.41 -3.83
N GLN A 56 -4.08 12.66 -2.80
CA GLN A 56 -3.99 13.11 -1.42
C GLN A 56 -2.54 12.97 -0.93
N LEU A 57 -2.06 13.96 -0.20
CA LEU A 57 -0.75 13.94 0.45
C LEU A 57 -0.89 14.48 1.87
N CYS A 58 -0.45 13.70 2.84
CA CYS A 58 -0.30 14.14 4.22
C CYS A 58 1.11 13.85 4.72
N ILE A 59 1.75 14.85 5.29
CA ILE A 59 3.08 14.77 5.90
C ILE A 59 2.97 15.29 7.33
N ARG A 60 3.49 14.50 8.27
CA ARG A 60 3.72 14.90 9.66
C ARG A 60 5.22 15.05 9.89
N GLN A 61 5.59 16.08 10.61
CA GLN A 61 6.95 16.22 11.12
C GLN A 61 6.92 16.33 12.65
N HIS A 62 7.68 15.47 13.31
CA HIS A 62 7.68 15.34 14.78
C HIS A 62 6.28 15.15 15.38
N GLY A 63 5.39 14.45 14.65
CA GLY A 63 4.00 14.18 15.05
C GLY A 63 2.99 15.24 14.63
N ARG A 64 3.40 16.44 14.22
CA ARG A 64 2.51 17.52 13.79
C ARG A 64 2.30 17.49 12.27
N VAL A 65 1.07 17.73 11.85
CA VAL A 65 0.73 17.84 10.43
C VAL A 65 1.32 19.11 9.85
N VAL A 66 2.24 18.97 8.91
CA VAL A 66 2.85 20.10 8.19
C VAL A 66 2.30 20.28 6.78
N LEU A 67 1.66 19.25 6.23
CA LEU A 67 0.91 19.28 5.00
C LEU A 67 -0.20 18.23 5.06
N ASN A 68 -1.44 18.63 4.79
CA ASN A 68 -2.58 17.72 4.59
C ASN A 68 -3.51 18.29 3.53
N ARG A 69 -3.30 17.86 2.28
CA ARG A 69 -4.00 18.44 1.12
C ARG A 69 -4.44 17.37 0.14
N ALA A 70 -5.52 17.68 -0.56
CA ALA A 70 -6.04 16.87 -1.65
C ALA A 70 -6.26 17.72 -2.90
N ILE A 71 -6.15 17.12 -4.09
CA ILE A 71 -6.41 17.80 -5.37
C ILE A 71 -7.15 16.89 -6.32
N GLY A 72 -8.15 17.42 -7.02
CA GLY A 72 -8.89 16.75 -8.08
C GLY A 72 -10.28 16.29 -7.66
N HIS A 73 -10.73 15.17 -8.22
CA HIS A 73 -12.08 14.66 -8.04
C HIS A 73 -12.06 13.21 -7.61
N GLY A 74 -12.81 12.88 -6.56
CA GLY A 74 -13.04 11.51 -6.12
C GLY A 74 -13.88 10.72 -7.13
N TRP A 75 -14.83 11.39 -7.78
CA TRP A 75 -15.74 10.78 -8.76
C TRP A 75 -15.98 11.70 -9.97
N GLY A 76 -16.41 11.12 -11.08
CA GLY A 76 -16.90 11.85 -12.27
C GLY A 76 -15.81 12.43 -13.18
N ASN A 77 -14.52 12.13 -12.95
CA ASN A 77 -13.41 12.62 -13.77
C ASN A 77 -12.44 11.53 -14.26
N ALA A 78 -12.89 10.27 -14.32
CA ALA A 78 -12.10 9.23 -14.95
C ALA A 78 -12.04 9.43 -16.49
N PRO A 79 -11.04 8.86 -17.18
CA PRO A 79 -10.96 8.90 -18.65
C PRO A 79 -12.19 8.27 -19.34
N THR A 80 -12.89 7.38 -18.65
CA THR A 80 -14.08 6.67 -19.12
C THR A 80 -15.39 7.34 -18.75
N ASP A 81 -15.35 8.38 -17.89
CA ASP A 81 -16.56 9.07 -17.47
C ASP A 81 -17.10 9.95 -18.58
N PRO A 82 -18.43 10.13 -18.70
CA PRO A 82 -19.04 11.09 -19.59
C PRO A 82 -18.50 12.51 -19.38
N THR A 83 -18.54 13.33 -20.42
CA THR A 83 -18.07 14.73 -20.32
C THR A 83 -18.92 15.58 -19.40
N ASP A 84 -20.18 15.26 -19.30
CA ASP A 84 -21.22 15.88 -18.49
C ASP A 84 -21.44 15.19 -17.14
N ALA A 85 -20.62 14.19 -16.80
CA ALA A 85 -20.70 13.56 -15.49
C ALA A 85 -20.47 14.60 -14.38
N GLU A 86 -21.29 14.50 -13.33
CA GLU A 86 -21.09 15.29 -12.12
C GLU A 86 -19.73 14.95 -11.52
N LYS A 87 -18.93 15.98 -11.27
CA LYS A 87 -17.59 15.86 -10.70
C LYS A 87 -17.64 16.21 -9.22
N ILE A 88 -17.37 15.21 -8.37
CA ILE A 88 -17.34 15.38 -6.93
C ILE A 88 -15.89 15.63 -6.52
N PRO A 89 -15.54 16.79 -5.95
CA PRO A 89 -14.20 17.08 -5.49
C PRO A 89 -13.73 16.07 -4.45
N VAL A 90 -12.45 15.75 -4.48
CA VAL A 90 -11.80 14.97 -3.41
C VAL A 90 -11.55 15.87 -2.19
N THR A 91 -11.70 15.31 -0.99
CA THR A 91 -11.31 15.96 0.26
C THR A 91 -10.15 15.18 0.91
N THR A 92 -9.55 15.73 1.95
CA THR A 92 -8.54 15.03 2.76
C THR A 92 -9.10 13.83 3.53
N ASP A 93 -10.43 13.76 3.69
CA ASP A 93 -11.16 12.69 4.38
C ASP A 93 -11.77 11.65 3.43
N THR A 94 -11.63 11.84 2.12
CA THR A 94 -12.12 10.87 1.13
C THR A 94 -11.31 9.58 1.21
N PRO A 95 -11.90 8.42 1.56
CA PRO A 95 -11.17 7.16 1.67
C PRO A 95 -10.91 6.52 0.31
N PHE A 96 -9.77 5.86 0.20
CA PHE A 96 -9.33 5.11 -0.98
C PHE A 96 -8.80 3.73 -0.60
N CYS A 97 -8.92 2.78 -1.51
CA CYS A 97 -8.15 1.53 -1.42
C CYS A 97 -6.66 1.81 -1.64
N VAL A 98 -5.81 1.43 -0.66
CA VAL A 98 -4.37 1.72 -0.69
C VAL A 98 -3.50 0.54 -1.15
N TYR A 99 -4.14 -0.53 -1.58
CA TYR A 99 -3.48 -1.72 -2.14
C TYR A 99 -2.33 -2.24 -1.26
N SER A 100 -1.18 -2.54 -1.86
CA SER A 100 -0.04 -3.15 -1.16
C SER A 100 0.60 -2.30 -0.06
N ALA A 101 0.24 -1.01 0.08
CA ALA A 101 0.60 -0.23 1.27
C ALA A 101 0.08 -0.90 2.56
N ALA A 102 -1.00 -1.67 2.46
CA ALA A 102 -1.53 -2.55 3.50
C ALA A 102 -0.49 -3.51 4.12
N LYS A 103 0.51 -3.95 3.33
CA LYS A 103 1.47 -4.96 3.81
C LYS A 103 2.30 -4.50 5.00
N ALA A 104 2.69 -3.22 5.05
CA ALA A 104 3.40 -2.69 6.21
C ALA A 104 2.50 -2.65 7.46
N MET A 105 1.20 -2.36 7.30
CA MET A 105 0.23 -2.40 8.40
C MET A 105 0.03 -3.85 8.88
N THR A 106 -0.11 -4.79 7.96
CA THR A 106 -0.16 -6.22 8.27
C THR A 106 1.11 -6.69 8.99
N ALA A 107 2.30 -6.29 8.50
CA ALA A 107 3.57 -6.62 9.14
C ALA A 107 3.64 -6.07 10.57
N THR A 108 3.06 -4.88 10.82
CA THR A 108 2.95 -4.31 12.18
C THR A 108 2.17 -5.23 13.10
N VAL A 109 0.99 -5.72 12.68
CA VAL A 109 0.20 -6.68 13.46
C VAL A 109 0.97 -7.98 13.69
N VAL A 110 1.64 -8.50 12.65
CA VAL A 110 2.42 -9.74 12.76
C VAL A 110 3.56 -9.58 13.76
N HIS A 111 4.33 -8.49 13.72
CA HIS A 111 5.42 -8.24 14.68
C HIS A 111 4.91 -8.03 16.10
N MET A 112 3.76 -7.38 16.27
CA MET A 112 3.08 -7.26 17.57
C MET A 112 2.74 -8.64 18.15
N LEU A 113 2.21 -9.55 17.33
CA LEU A 113 1.88 -10.90 17.75
C LEU A 113 3.12 -11.75 18.07
N VAL A 114 4.20 -11.57 17.30
CA VAL A 114 5.52 -12.19 17.59
C VAL A 114 6.05 -11.74 18.94
N GLU A 115 6.02 -10.44 19.22
CA GLU A 115 6.46 -9.88 20.51
C GLU A 115 5.65 -10.42 21.69
N ARG A 116 4.35 -10.66 21.47
CA ARG A 116 3.46 -11.27 22.48
C ARG A 116 3.61 -12.80 22.61
N GLY A 117 4.49 -13.41 21.84
CA GLY A 117 4.74 -14.85 21.89
C GLY A 117 3.64 -15.73 21.29
N VAL A 118 2.75 -15.16 20.46
CA VAL A 118 1.70 -15.93 19.76
C VAL A 118 2.32 -16.91 18.78
N PHE A 119 3.38 -16.49 18.09
CA PHE A 119 4.23 -17.32 17.21
C PHE A 119 5.60 -16.69 17.05
N SER A 120 6.56 -17.48 16.55
CA SER A 120 7.89 -17.00 16.18
C SER A 120 8.00 -16.78 14.67
N LEU A 121 8.81 -15.80 14.24
CA LEU A 121 9.13 -15.64 12.83
C LEU A 121 9.78 -16.88 12.20
N ASP A 122 10.45 -17.69 13.00
CA ASP A 122 11.15 -18.88 12.55
C ASP A 122 10.30 -20.15 12.62
N ASP A 123 9.06 -20.04 13.15
CA ASP A 123 8.10 -21.13 13.11
C ASP A 123 7.75 -21.48 11.66
N ARG A 124 7.57 -22.77 11.42
CA ARG A 124 7.14 -23.27 10.12
C ARG A 124 5.66 -22.94 9.89
N VAL A 125 5.33 -22.49 8.69
CA VAL A 125 3.94 -22.22 8.30
C VAL A 125 3.05 -23.44 8.52
N CYS A 126 3.54 -24.65 8.26
CA CYS A 126 2.78 -25.89 8.43
C CYS A 126 2.49 -26.24 9.91
N THR A 127 3.09 -25.56 10.88
CA THR A 127 2.68 -25.67 12.30
C THR A 127 1.26 -25.12 12.49
N TYR A 128 0.91 -24.06 11.79
CA TYR A 128 -0.38 -23.40 11.86
C TYR A 128 -1.33 -23.82 10.73
N LEU A 129 -0.78 -24.15 9.56
CA LEU A 129 -1.49 -24.62 8.36
C LEU A 129 -1.01 -26.04 7.99
N PRO A 130 -1.51 -27.10 8.63
CA PRO A 130 -0.96 -28.46 8.47
C PRO A 130 -0.98 -28.98 7.02
N THR A 131 -1.89 -28.50 6.19
CA THR A 131 -1.98 -28.85 4.77
C THR A 131 -0.92 -28.16 3.90
N TYR A 132 -0.22 -27.12 4.40
CA TYR A 132 0.80 -26.37 3.67
C TYR A 132 2.16 -27.09 3.68
N THR A 133 2.22 -28.33 3.22
CA THR A 133 3.41 -29.21 3.31
C THR A 133 3.94 -29.68 1.96
N SER A 134 3.08 -29.80 0.95
CA SER A 134 3.42 -30.38 -0.36
C SER A 134 4.56 -29.62 -1.06
N HIS A 135 5.26 -30.30 -1.97
CA HIS A 135 6.28 -29.71 -2.84
C HIS A 135 7.41 -28.96 -2.10
N GLY A 136 7.76 -29.38 -0.87
CA GLY A 136 8.82 -28.78 -0.06
C GLY A 136 8.38 -27.56 0.75
N LYS A 137 7.10 -27.19 0.74
CA LYS A 137 6.54 -26.08 1.52
C LYS A 137 6.65 -26.28 3.04
N HIS A 138 6.79 -27.51 3.53
CA HIS A 138 7.01 -27.79 4.95
C HIS A 138 8.25 -27.09 5.54
N ARG A 139 9.13 -26.54 4.69
CA ARG A 139 10.31 -25.75 5.11
C ARG A 139 10.05 -24.24 5.18
N THR A 140 8.88 -23.79 4.73
CA THR A 140 8.54 -22.36 4.74
C THR A 140 8.35 -21.90 6.18
N THR A 141 9.01 -20.81 6.57
CA THR A 141 8.81 -20.14 7.85
C THR A 141 7.98 -18.87 7.65
N ILE A 142 7.42 -18.32 8.73
CA ILE A 142 6.72 -17.02 8.72
C ILE A 142 7.66 -15.93 8.23
N ARG A 143 8.92 -15.94 8.62
CA ARG A 143 9.97 -15.05 8.10
C ARG A 143 10.11 -15.13 6.58
N HIS A 144 10.09 -16.31 6.00
CA HIS A 144 10.14 -16.48 4.54
C HIS A 144 8.94 -15.81 3.85
N VAL A 145 7.76 -15.85 4.45
CA VAL A 145 6.58 -15.16 3.90
C VAL A 145 6.77 -13.65 4.00
N LEU A 146 7.10 -13.12 5.19
CA LEU A 146 7.29 -11.68 5.40
C LEU A 146 8.39 -11.08 4.52
N THR A 147 9.44 -11.83 4.22
CA THR A 147 10.57 -11.40 3.39
C THR A 147 10.42 -11.75 1.91
N HIS A 148 9.24 -12.16 1.47
CA HIS A 148 8.99 -12.53 0.07
C HIS A 148 9.91 -13.65 -0.47
N SER A 149 10.29 -14.58 0.38
CA SER A 149 11.17 -15.71 0.02
C SER A 149 10.51 -17.09 0.23
N ALA A 150 9.20 -17.13 0.39
CA ALA A 150 8.45 -18.39 0.59
C ALA A 150 8.42 -19.32 -0.62
N GLY A 151 8.89 -18.87 -1.78
CA GLY A 151 8.96 -19.68 -3.00
C GLY A 151 7.69 -19.68 -3.85
N VAL A 152 6.64 -18.99 -3.44
CA VAL A 152 5.33 -18.94 -4.11
C VAL A 152 4.96 -17.54 -4.56
N PRO A 153 5.81 -16.85 -5.36
CA PRO A 153 5.57 -15.45 -5.74
C PRO A 153 4.34 -15.28 -6.63
N PHE A 154 3.95 -16.33 -7.34
CA PHE A 154 2.81 -16.33 -8.23
C PHE A 154 1.83 -17.43 -7.84
N PRO A 155 0.51 -17.19 -7.93
CA PRO A 155 -0.48 -18.24 -7.73
C PRO A 155 -0.31 -19.32 -8.81
N THR A 156 -0.40 -20.59 -8.40
CA THR A 156 -0.39 -21.74 -9.29
C THR A 156 -1.72 -22.45 -9.11
N GLY A 157 -2.61 -22.28 -10.04
CA GLY A 157 -3.96 -22.84 -9.94
C GLY A 157 -5.02 -21.88 -10.49
N PRO A 158 -6.30 -22.23 -10.35
CA PRO A 158 -7.40 -21.37 -10.76
C PRO A 158 -7.43 -20.07 -9.94
N ALA A 159 -8.01 -19.01 -10.52
CA ALA A 159 -8.26 -17.78 -9.80
C ALA A 159 -9.19 -18.05 -8.60
N PRO A 160 -8.92 -17.45 -7.43
CA PRO A 160 -9.77 -17.63 -6.26
C PRO A 160 -11.20 -17.16 -6.52
N ASP A 161 -12.19 -17.93 -6.06
CA ASP A 161 -13.56 -17.46 -6.02
C ASP A 161 -13.74 -16.48 -4.86
N LEU A 162 -13.87 -15.21 -5.18
CA LEU A 162 -14.09 -14.17 -4.17
C LEU A 162 -15.37 -14.33 -3.37
N LYS A 163 -16.36 -15.07 -3.87
CA LYS A 163 -17.57 -15.36 -3.07
C LYS A 163 -17.23 -16.18 -1.83
N ARG A 164 -16.12 -16.91 -1.88
CA ARG A 164 -15.60 -17.73 -0.79
C ARG A 164 -14.37 -17.11 -0.09
N ALA A 165 -14.07 -15.86 -0.32
CA ALA A 165 -12.87 -15.21 0.23
C ALA A 165 -12.89 -15.08 1.78
N ASP A 166 -14.06 -15.20 2.42
CA ASP A 166 -14.19 -15.22 3.89
C ASP A 166 -14.21 -16.66 4.46
N ASP A 167 -14.12 -17.68 3.61
CA ASP A 167 -14.08 -19.09 3.96
C ASP A 167 -12.61 -19.51 4.19
N HIS A 168 -12.21 -19.64 5.45
CA HIS A 168 -10.85 -20.02 5.84
C HIS A 168 -10.45 -21.41 5.35
N GLU A 169 -11.38 -22.38 5.34
CA GLU A 169 -11.08 -23.73 4.84
C GLU A 169 -10.75 -23.69 3.35
N TYR A 170 -11.55 -22.97 2.57
CA TYR A 170 -11.29 -22.77 1.15
C TYR A 170 -9.95 -22.05 0.89
N ALA A 171 -9.65 -21.00 1.67
CA ALA A 171 -8.39 -20.29 1.56
C ALA A 171 -7.19 -21.23 1.84
N GLN A 172 -7.27 -22.06 2.89
CA GLN A 172 -6.24 -23.02 3.24
C GLN A 172 -6.08 -24.11 2.17
N GLN A 173 -7.17 -24.58 1.55
CA GLN A 173 -7.10 -25.51 0.42
C GLN A 173 -6.35 -24.91 -0.76
N LEU A 174 -6.65 -23.66 -1.15
CA LEU A 174 -5.92 -22.97 -2.22
C LEU A 174 -4.43 -22.79 -1.90
N LEU A 175 -4.11 -22.46 -0.66
CA LEU A 175 -2.73 -22.31 -0.22
C LEU A 175 -1.98 -23.66 -0.22
N ALA A 176 -2.65 -24.75 0.13
CA ALA A 176 -2.10 -26.10 0.08
C ALA A 176 -1.72 -26.53 -1.35
N GLU A 177 -2.47 -26.09 -2.36
CA GLU A 177 -2.25 -26.40 -3.77
C GLU A 177 -1.13 -25.58 -4.43
N LEU A 178 -0.68 -24.49 -3.79
CA LEU A 178 0.41 -23.66 -4.33
C LEU A 178 1.67 -24.49 -4.55
N ARG A 179 2.28 -24.34 -5.72
CA ARG A 179 3.54 -25.01 -6.08
C ARG A 179 4.68 -23.98 -6.04
N PRO A 180 5.71 -24.19 -5.20
CA PRO A 180 6.86 -23.30 -5.16
C PRO A 180 7.64 -23.32 -6.48
N PHE A 181 8.08 -22.16 -6.91
CA PHE A 181 8.97 -21.98 -8.07
C PHE A 181 10.44 -22.19 -7.68
N TYR A 182 10.75 -22.06 -6.38
CA TYR A 182 12.07 -22.26 -5.80
C TYR A 182 11.94 -22.65 -4.32
N ARG A 183 13.02 -23.20 -3.77
CA ARG A 183 13.08 -23.57 -2.36
C ARG A 183 12.89 -22.33 -1.47
N PRO A 184 12.07 -22.41 -0.39
CA PRO A 184 11.93 -21.33 0.57
C PRO A 184 13.28 -20.85 1.11
N GLY A 185 13.44 -19.53 1.22
CA GLY A 185 14.68 -18.87 1.65
C GLY A 185 15.74 -18.67 0.57
N LEU A 186 15.63 -19.31 -0.61
CA LEU A 186 16.68 -19.25 -1.64
C LEU A 186 16.67 -17.93 -2.41
N VAL A 187 15.48 -17.47 -2.82
CA VAL A 187 15.30 -16.27 -3.66
C VAL A 187 14.22 -15.40 -3.08
N HIS A 188 14.41 -14.08 -3.19
CA HIS A 188 13.41 -13.09 -2.88
C HIS A 188 12.77 -12.61 -4.18
N ILE A 189 11.49 -12.84 -4.34
CA ILE A 189 10.66 -12.29 -5.41
C ILE A 189 9.37 -11.81 -4.75
N TYR A 190 8.94 -10.60 -5.03
CA TYR A 190 7.76 -10.03 -4.41
C TYR A 190 6.51 -10.93 -4.60
N HIS A 191 5.89 -11.33 -3.49
CA HIS A 191 4.69 -12.16 -3.46
C HIS A 191 3.46 -11.24 -3.42
N ALA A 192 3.05 -10.73 -4.59
CA ALA A 192 1.99 -9.72 -4.64
C ALA A 192 0.63 -10.25 -4.14
N LEU A 193 0.26 -11.46 -4.56
CA LEU A 193 -1.06 -12.06 -4.35
C LEU A 193 -1.09 -13.11 -3.24
N THR A 194 -0.04 -13.91 -3.10
CA THR A 194 -0.02 -15.06 -2.18
C THR A 194 0.34 -14.68 -0.74
N TRP A 195 1.02 -13.56 -0.56
CA TRP A 195 1.50 -13.09 0.75
C TRP A 195 0.36 -12.80 1.74
N GLY A 196 -0.67 -12.06 1.31
CA GLY A 196 -1.79 -11.66 2.17
C GLY A 196 -2.61 -12.85 2.68
N PRO A 197 -3.10 -13.74 1.81
CA PRO A 197 -3.79 -14.95 2.23
C PRO A 197 -2.96 -15.81 3.19
N LEU A 198 -1.65 -16.00 2.93
CA LEU A 198 -0.78 -16.73 3.86
C LEU A 198 -0.73 -16.06 5.24
N MET A 199 -0.53 -14.74 5.30
CA MET A 199 -0.49 -14.02 6.59
C MET A 199 -1.83 -14.08 7.30
N ARG A 200 -2.95 -13.91 6.60
CA ARG A 200 -4.28 -14.00 7.18
C ARG A 200 -4.53 -15.34 7.85
N GLU A 201 -4.27 -16.44 7.11
CA GLU A 201 -4.54 -17.79 7.61
C GLU A 201 -3.59 -18.19 8.75
N ILE A 202 -2.32 -17.78 8.70
CA ILE A 202 -1.37 -18.00 9.80
C ILE A 202 -1.86 -17.28 11.07
N VAL A 203 -2.21 -15.99 10.96
CA VAL A 203 -2.71 -15.22 12.10
C VAL A 203 -3.99 -15.80 12.65
N TYR A 204 -4.94 -16.16 11.79
CA TYR A 204 -6.21 -16.77 12.21
C TYR A 204 -5.99 -18.10 12.95
N ALA A 205 -5.15 -18.97 12.40
CA ALA A 205 -4.85 -20.27 13.02
C ALA A 205 -4.11 -20.15 14.37
N ALA A 206 -3.22 -19.14 14.48
CA ALA A 206 -2.41 -18.97 15.68
C ALA A 206 -3.14 -18.17 16.79
N ALA A 207 -3.90 -17.14 16.42
CA ALA A 207 -4.51 -16.22 17.38
C ALA A 207 -6.01 -16.48 17.60
N GLY A 208 -6.66 -17.33 16.78
CA GLY A 208 -8.10 -17.60 16.84
C GLY A 208 -8.99 -16.42 16.45
N LYS A 209 -8.41 -15.36 15.87
CA LYS A 209 -9.11 -14.14 15.45
C LYS A 209 -8.64 -13.69 14.08
N ASP A 210 -9.54 -13.09 13.29
CA ASP A 210 -9.15 -12.49 12.02
C ASP A 210 -8.21 -11.30 12.24
N ILE A 211 -7.22 -11.15 11.38
CA ILE A 211 -6.24 -10.06 11.46
C ILE A 211 -6.88 -8.67 11.38
N ARG A 212 -8.04 -8.55 10.71
CA ARG A 212 -8.86 -7.34 10.66
C ARG A 212 -9.32 -6.92 12.05
N ASP A 213 -9.83 -7.88 12.83
CA ASP A 213 -10.36 -7.64 14.17
C ASP A 213 -9.23 -7.33 15.15
N ILE A 214 -8.09 -8.04 15.02
CA ILE A 214 -6.90 -7.76 15.83
C ILE A 214 -6.40 -6.34 15.56
N MET A 215 -6.27 -5.93 14.29
CA MET A 215 -5.84 -4.58 13.96
C MET A 215 -6.82 -3.52 14.47
N ALA A 216 -8.14 -3.77 14.35
CA ALA A 216 -9.17 -2.88 14.88
C ALA A 216 -9.02 -2.69 16.39
N THR A 217 -9.12 -3.79 17.15
CA THR A 217 -9.20 -3.73 18.61
C THR A 217 -7.91 -3.32 19.29
N GLU A 218 -6.75 -3.67 18.72
CA GLU A 218 -5.45 -3.45 19.36
C GLU A 218 -4.74 -2.16 18.91
N ILE A 219 -5.12 -1.61 17.76
CA ILE A 219 -4.43 -0.45 17.17
C ILE A 219 -5.42 0.66 16.81
N LEU A 220 -6.43 0.34 15.98
CA LEU A 220 -7.19 1.38 15.31
C LEU A 220 -8.23 2.04 16.23
N ASP A 221 -9.01 1.26 16.97
CA ASP A 221 -10.04 1.76 17.88
C ASP A 221 -9.43 2.56 19.03
N PRO A 222 -8.36 2.07 19.74
CA PRO A 222 -7.71 2.85 20.77
C PRO A 222 -7.12 4.19 20.27
N LEU A 223 -6.72 4.23 19.01
CA LEU A 223 -6.16 5.43 18.38
C LEU A 223 -7.21 6.25 17.62
N GLY A 224 -8.48 5.84 17.57
CA GLY A 224 -9.56 6.59 16.93
C GLY A 224 -9.43 6.71 15.40
N PHE A 225 -8.92 5.66 14.73
CA PHE A 225 -8.94 5.60 13.27
C PHE A 225 -10.36 5.36 12.77
N ARG A 226 -10.74 6.05 11.70
CA ARG A 226 -12.09 5.94 11.12
C ARG A 226 -12.13 4.97 9.93
N TRP A 227 -11.14 5.06 9.03
CA TRP A 227 -11.15 4.37 7.74
C TRP A 227 -10.16 3.22 7.65
N THR A 228 -8.97 3.41 8.22
CA THR A 228 -7.87 2.46 8.05
C THR A 228 -8.24 1.09 8.59
N ASN A 229 -8.57 0.15 7.69
CA ASN A 229 -8.70 -1.28 8.00
C ASN A 229 -8.74 -2.08 6.69
N PHE A 230 -8.68 -3.41 6.78
CA PHE A 230 -8.84 -4.33 5.65
C PHE A 230 -10.30 -4.39 5.23
N GLY A 231 -10.60 -3.74 4.10
CA GLY A 231 -11.95 -3.51 3.60
C GLY A 231 -12.76 -2.55 4.47
N VAL A 232 -13.99 -2.29 4.05
CA VAL A 232 -14.95 -1.41 4.72
C VAL A 232 -16.28 -2.12 5.00
N ALA A 233 -17.09 -1.58 5.90
CA ALA A 233 -18.45 -2.01 6.09
C ALA A 233 -19.30 -1.72 4.83
N LYS A 234 -20.31 -2.56 4.58
CA LYS A 234 -21.15 -2.45 3.36
C LYS A 234 -21.82 -1.08 3.21
N GLN A 235 -22.24 -0.46 4.32
CA GLN A 235 -22.85 0.88 4.31
C GLN A 235 -21.89 1.99 3.87
N ASP A 236 -20.59 1.80 4.04
CA ASP A 236 -19.56 2.80 3.75
C ASP A 236 -18.99 2.70 2.32
N LEU A 237 -19.36 1.65 1.57
CA LEU A 237 -18.86 1.41 0.21
C LEU A 237 -19.00 2.63 -0.71
N ARG A 238 -20.13 3.36 -0.61
CA ARG A 238 -20.40 4.55 -1.43
C ARG A 238 -19.47 5.72 -1.16
N LEU A 239 -18.80 5.71 -0.01
CA LEU A 239 -17.88 6.76 0.42
C LEU A 239 -16.45 6.51 -0.06
N VAL A 240 -16.14 5.28 -0.45
CA VAL A 240 -14.80 4.92 -0.96
C VAL A 240 -14.68 5.37 -2.40
N ALA A 241 -13.77 6.30 -2.65
CA ALA A 241 -13.51 6.77 -4.01
C ALA A 241 -12.82 5.67 -4.83
N PRO A 242 -13.28 5.44 -6.09
CA PRO A 242 -12.73 4.39 -6.92
C PRO A 242 -11.33 4.72 -7.44
N SER A 243 -10.54 3.68 -7.68
CA SER A 243 -9.35 3.77 -8.52
C SER A 243 -9.73 3.66 -10.00
N HIS A 244 -8.91 4.26 -10.87
CA HIS A 244 -9.20 4.29 -12.30
C HIS A 244 -7.99 3.87 -13.13
N PRO A 245 -8.14 2.95 -14.09
CA PRO A 245 -7.10 2.72 -15.08
C PRO A 245 -6.93 3.97 -15.94
N THR A 246 -5.69 4.44 -16.07
CA THR A 246 -5.34 5.64 -16.83
C THR A 246 -4.15 5.39 -17.74
N GLY A 247 -3.85 6.35 -18.60
CA GLY A 247 -2.79 6.22 -19.59
C GLY A 247 -3.06 5.13 -20.62
N ARG A 248 -2.10 4.90 -21.49
CA ARG A 248 -2.19 3.85 -22.51
C ARG A 248 -1.92 2.47 -21.90
N PRO A 249 -2.55 1.41 -22.41
CA PRO A 249 -2.23 0.05 -22.00
C PRO A 249 -0.73 -0.29 -22.14
N LEU A 250 -0.28 -1.24 -21.33
CA LEU A 250 1.08 -1.76 -21.41
C LEU A 250 1.32 -2.49 -22.76
N PRO A 251 2.55 -2.45 -23.29
CA PRO A 251 2.93 -3.31 -24.40
C PRO A 251 2.69 -4.78 -24.08
N PRO A 252 2.34 -5.64 -25.07
CA PRO A 252 1.93 -7.04 -24.84
C PRO A 252 2.90 -7.85 -23.98
N VAL A 253 4.21 -7.72 -24.22
CA VAL A 253 5.24 -8.46 -23.47
C VAL A 253 5.24 -8.05 -21.98
N ILE A 254 5.18 -6.74 -21.71
CA ILE A 254 5.15 -6.23 -20.33
C ILE A 254 3.81 -6.58 -19.67
N ALA A 255 2.70 -6.49 -20.42
CA ALA A 255 1.38 -6.88 -19.93
C ALA A 255 1.35 -8.36 -19.47
N GLN A 256 2.04 -9.26 -20.19
CA GLN A 256 2.13 -10.67 -19.79
C GLN A 256 2.89 -10.86 -18.48
N ILE A 257 3.97 -10.09 -18.25
CA ILE A 257 4.70 -10.11 -16.98
C ILE A 257 3.78 -9.66 -15.83
N PHE A 258 3.03 -8.57 -16.02
CA PHE A 258 2.08 -8.07 -15.04
C PHE A 258 0.95 -9.08 -14.75
N ARG A 259 0.38 -9.70 -15.78
CA ARG A 259 -0.65 -10.76 -15.59
C ARG A 259 -0.11 -11.90 -14.73
N LYS A 260 1.13 -12.30 -14.93
CA LYS A 260 1.75 -13.35 -14.11
C LYS A 260 2.02 -12.88 -12.68
N ALA A 261 2.50 -11.64 -12.50
CA ALA A 261 2.92 -11.12 -11.21
C ALA A 261 1.76 -10.70 -10.30
N ILE A 262 0.74 -10.03 -10.84
CA ILE A 262 -0.36 -9.42 -10.08
C ILE A 262 -1.76 -9.84 -10.57
N GLY A 263 -1.85 -10.85 -11.42
CA GLY A 263 -3.11 -11.40 -11.91
C GLY A 263 -3.73 -10.67 -13.10
N GLY A 264 -3.16 -9.56 -13.56
CA GLY A 264 -3.65 -8.77 -14.68
C GLY A 264 -2.90 -7.46 -14.86
N THR A 265 -3.16 -6.75 -15.95
CA THR A 265 -2.74 -5.37 -16.12
C THR A 265 -3.62 -4.45 -15.26
N VAL A 266 -3.20 -3.21 -15.03
CA VAL A 266 -4.03 -2.25 -14.29
C VAL A 266 -5.40 -2.04 -14.93
N HIS A 267 -5.51 -2.11 -16.26
CA HIS A 267 -6.77 -2.00 -16.97
C HIS A 267 -7.71 -3.19 -16.73
N GLU A 268 -7.16 -4.35 -16.40
CA GLU A 268 -7.91 -5.58 -16.10
C GLU A 268 -8.28 -5.68 -14.62
N ILE A 269 -7.36 -5.35 -13.70
CA ILE A 269 -7.56 -5.56 -12.27
C ILE A 269 -8.31 -4.43 -11.57
N ILE A 270 -8.17 -3.19 -12.01
CA ILE A 270 -8.79 -2.04 -11.31
C ILE A 270 -10.33 -2.11 -11.30
N PRO A 271 -11.03 -2.45 -12.40
CA PRO A 271 -12.48 -2.63 -12.33
C PRO A 271 -12.91 -3.67 -11.29
N TYR A 272 -12.13 -4.74 -11.14
CA TYR A 272 -12.37 -5.79 -10.16
C TYR A 272 -12.13 -5.30 -8.72
N THR A 273 -11.07 -4.54 -8.47
CA THR A 273 -10.74 -4.01 -7.13
C THR A 273 -11.69 -2.92 -6.65
N ASN A 274 -12.51 -2.34 -7.54
CA ASN A 274 -13.58 -1.42 -7.18
C ASN A 274 -14.91 -2.13 -6.85
N THR A 275 -14.98 -3.46 -6.95
CA THR A 275 -16.22 -4.17 -6.63
C THR A 275 -16.50 -4.18 -5.13
N ALA A 276 -17.79 -4.15 -4.77
CA ALA A 276 -18.23 -4.25 -3.38
C ALA A 276 -17.60 -5.45 -2.68
N ARG A 277 -17.52 -6.60 -3.37
CA ARG A 277 -16.95 -7.82 -2.79
C ARG A 277 -15.47 -7.66 -2.43
N PHE A 278 -14.65 -7.08 -3.32
CA PHE A 278 -13.26 -6.84 -3.03
C PHE A 278 -13.07 -5.87 -1.85
N LEU A 279 -13.86 -4.79 -1.82
CA LEU A 279 -13.76 -3.74 -0.80
C LEU A 279 -14.34 -4.13 0.56
N THR A 280 -15.12 -5.22 0.67
CA THR A 280 -15.69 -5.68 1.96
C THR A 280 -15.04 -6.94 2.52
N THR A 281 -14.26 -7.65 1.72
CA THR A 281 -13.52 -8.86 2.13
C THR A 281 -12.25 -8.50 2.90
N VAL A 282 -11.59 -9.46 3.55
CA VAL A 282 -10.31 -9.28 4.24
C VAL A 282 -9.17 -9.80 3.39
N ILE A 283 -8.40 -8.88 2.78
CA ILE A 283 -7.19 -9.21 2.00
C ILE A 283 -6.02 -8.37 2.52
N PRO A 284 -5.28 -8.83 3.54
CA PRO A 284 -4.33 -8.02 4.29
C PRO A 284 -3.15 -7.47 3.49
N SER A 285 -3.07 -7.80 2.22
CA SER A 285 -2.01 -7.33 1.33
C SER A 285 -2.46 -6.31 0.30
N SER A 286 -3.78 -6.02 0.18
CA SER A 286 -4.23 -5.27 -0.99
C SER A 286 -5.54 -4.51 -0.88
N ASN A 287 -6.33 -4.64 0.17
CA ASN A 287 -7.61 -3.94 0.23
C ASN A 287 -7.83 -3.08 1.49
N THR A 288 -6.77 -2.67 2.15
CA THR A 288 -6.92 -1.62 3.17
C THR A 288 -7.51 -0.37 2.53
N VAL A 289 -8.53 0.16 3.18
CA VAL A 289 -9.12 1.46 2.84
C VAL A 289 -8.65 2.47 3.87
N SER A 290 -8.17 3.63 3.41
CA SER A 290 -7.59 4.66 4.27
C SER A 290 -7.62 6.03 3.60
N THR A 291 -7.22 7.07 4.31
CA THR A 291 -6.89 8.41 3.79
C THR A 291 -5.39 8.67 3.92
N ALA A 292 -4.85 9.66 3.20
CA ALA A 292 -3.43 10.00 3.34
C ALA A 292 -3.10 10.48 4.76
N ASN A 293 -4.04 11.17 5.42
CA ASN A 293 -3.91 11.58 6.81
C ASN A 293 -3.77 10.37 7.75
N GLU A 294 -4.68 9.41 7.67
CA GLU A 294 -4.62 8.21 8.51
C GLU A 294 -3.40 7.32 8.19
N MET A 295 -3.00 7.21 6.91
CA MET A 295 -1.76 6.53 6.54
C MET A 295 -0.54 7.18 7.22
N SER A 296 -0.46 8.51 7.16
CA SER A 296 0.63 9.26 7.83
C SER A 296 0.61 9.06 9.34
N ARG A 297 -0.58 9.02 9.95
CA ARG A 297 -0.75 8.78 11.38
C ARG A 297 -0.39 7.34 11.78
N PHE A 298 -0.69 6.36 10.94
CA PHE A 298 -0.25 4.98 11.15
C PHE A 298 1.28 4.87 11.06
N ALA A 299 1.90 5.54 10.09
CA ALA A 299 3.35 5.61 9.96
C ALA A 299 4.02 6.36 11.15
N GLU A 300 3.29 7.22 11.84
CA GLU A 300 3.78 7.88 13.05
C GLU A 300 4.01 6.87 14.19
N ILE A 301 3.23 5.79 14.28
CA ILE A 301 3.50 4.66 15.19
C ILE A 301 4.94 4.14 14.96
N TRP A 302 5.31 3.94 13.69
CA TRP A 302 6.64 3.46 13.32
C TRP A 302 7.72 4.49 13.62
N ARG A 303 7.51 5.77 13.28
CA ARG A 303 8.47 6.84 13.54
C ARG A 303 8.77 6.98 15.04
N ARG A 304 7.77 6.78 15.88
CA ARG A 304 7.88 6.86 17.35
C ARG A 304 8.31 5.56 18.02
N GLY A 305 8.82 4.59 17.26
CA GLY A 305 9.32 3.34 17.83
C GLY A 305 8.25 2.41 18.36
N GLY A 306 7.07 2.39 17.71
CA GLY A 306 5.98 1.47 18.02
C GLY A 306 4.93 2.00 18.99
N GLU A 307 4.86 3.31 19.23
CA GLU A 307 3.87 3.93 20.10
C GLU A 307 3.26 5.19 19.48
N LEU A 308 2.00 5.44 19.75
CA LEU A 308 1.30 6.68 19.40
C LEU A 308 0.24 6.99 20.45
N ASP A 309 0.16 8.25 20.88
CA ASP A 309 -0.87 8.79 21.79
C ASP A 309 -1.11 7.90 23.05
N GLY A 310 -0.04 7.36 23.61
CA GLY A 310 -0.07 6.48 24.79
C GLY A 310 -0.40 5.00 24.49
N VAL A 311 -0.70 4.66 23.25
CA VAL A 311 -0.94 3.26 22.83
C VAL A 311 0.36 2.63 22.35
N ARG A 312 0.86 1.63 23.09
CA ARG A 312 2.03 0.84 22.74
C ARG A 312 1.62 -0.34 21.86
N VAL A 313 1.93 -0.28 20.58
CA VAL A 313 1.67 -1.35 19.60
C VAL A 313 2.78 -2.41 19.64
N MET A 314 4.04 -1.99 19.73
CA MET A 314 5.21 -2.86 19.85
C MET A 314 6.37 -2.12 20.49
N GLN A 315 7.35 -2.85 20.99
CA GLN A 315 8.57 -2.26 21.55
C GLN A 315 9.49 -1.73 20.44
N PRO A 316 10.31 -0.71 20.74
CA PRO A 316 11.26 -0.16 19.75
C PRO A 316 12.23 -1.21 19.20
N GLU A 317 12.60 -2.20 20.01
CA GLU A 317 13.47 -3.32 19.62
C GLU A 317 12.84 -4.19 18.54
N THR A 318 11.57 -4.51 18.70
CA THR A 318 10.77 -5.28 17.72
C THR A 318 10.72 -4.55 16.38
N LEU A 319 10.44 -3.25 16.42
CA LEU A 319 10.42 -2.43 15.19
C LEU A 319 11.82 -2.35 14.56
N ARG A 320 12.88 -2.12 15.34
CA ARG A 320 14.26 -2.11 14.81
C ARG A 320 14.61 -3.42 14.15
N GLY A 321 14.22 -4.55 14.74
CA GLY A 321 14.38 -5.88 14.14
C GLY A 321 13.63 -6.01 12.80
N ALA A 322 12.39 -5.51 12.74
CA ALA A 322 11.56 -5.56 11.54
C ALA A 322 12.13 -4.75 10.37
N VAL A 323 12.77 -3.59 10.65
CA VAL A 323 13.35 -2.70 9.63
C VAL A 323 14.85 -2.91 9.43
N THR A 324 15.45 -3.91 10.09
CA THR A 324 16.81 -4.35 9.79
C THR A 324 16.85 -5.00 8.40
N GLU A 325 17.85 -4.64 7.60
CA GLU A 325 17.95 -5.12 6.22
C GLU A 325 18.05 -6.65 6.15
N SER A 326 17.01 -7.29 5.66
CA SER A 326 16.94 -8.73 5.40
C SER A 326 17.44 -9.09 3.99
N ARG A 327 17.36 -8.13 3.06
CA ARG A 327 17.81 -8.26 1.69
C ARG A 327 18.38 -6.95 1.16
N ARG A 328 19.58 -7.03 0.60
CA ARG A 328 20.25 -5.92 -0.09
C ARG A 328 19.49 -5.50 -1.34
N LEU A 329 19.74 -4.28 -1.78
CA LEU A 329 19.18 -3.70 -3.00
C LEU A 329 19.45 -4.60 -4.21
N ARG A 330 18.39 -5.15 -4.81
CA ARG A 330 18.44 -5.95 -6.04
C ARG A 330 17.17 -5.71 -6.85
N PRO A 331 17.23 -5.84 -8.18
CA PRO A 331 16.04 -5.83 -9.03
C PRO A 331 15.09 -6.96 -8.64
N ASP A 332 13.81 -6.65 -8.62
CA ASP A 332 12.75 -7.63 -8.38
C ASP A 332 11.88 -7.80 -9.63
N PHE A 333 11.86 -9.02 -10.16
CA PHE A 333 11.15 -9.33 -11.41
C PHE A 333 9.64 -9.17 -11.31
N ALA A 334 9.06 -9.38 -10.12
CA ALA A 334 7.62 -9.30 -9.93
C ALA A 334 7.09 -7.86 -9.91
N VAL A 335 7.96 -6.88 -9.65
CA VAL A 335 7.62 -5.45 -9.65
C VAL A 335 8.34 -4.67 -10.76
N GLY A 336 8.54 -5.30 -11.89
CA GLY A 336 9.09 -4.65 -13.08
C GLY A 336 10.56 -4.29 -12.99
N LEU A 337 11.36 -5.09 -12.29
CA LEU A 337 12.80 -4.90 -12.04
C LEU A 337 13.12 -3.69 -11.14
N MET A 338 12.14 -3.13 -10.44
CA MET A 338 12.39 -2.04 -9.49
C MET A 338 13.31 -2.53 -8.37
N PRO A 339 14.48 -1.89 -8.18
CA PRO A 339 15.37 -2.28 -7.08
C PRO A 339 14.75 -1.88 -5.74
N ALA A 340 14.74 -2.83 -4.79
CA ALA A 340 14.23 -2.56 -3.45
C ALA A 340 15.16 -3.19 -2.40
N ARG A 341 15.33 -2.48 -1.28
CA ARG A 341 15.87 -3.02 -0.02
C ARG A 341 14.69 -3.45 0.84
N TRP A 342 14.85 -4.56 1.53
CA TRP A 342 13.78 -5.13 2.32
C TRP A 342 14.21 -5.37 3.76
N GLY A 343 13.34 -4.99 4.69
CA GLY A 343 13.28 -5.52 6.04
C GLY A 343 12.32 -6.71 6.10
N THR A 344 11.84 -7.04 7.27
CA THR A 344 10.88 -8.12 7.48
C THR A 344 9.46 -7.55 7.42
N GLY A 345 8.90 -7.49 6.20
CA GLY A 345 7.58 -6.92 5.91
C GLY A 345 7.58 -5.43 5.54
N PHE A 346 8.74 -4.79 5.44
CA PHE A 346 8.88 -3.39 5.07
C PHE A 346 9.82 -3.20 3.88
N ILE A 347 9.52 -2.23 3.04
CA ILE A 347 10.45 -1.68 2.06
C ILE A 347 11.30 -0.63 2.78
N LEU A 348 12.62 -0.63 2.51
CA LEU A 348 13.59 0.28 3.11
C LEU A 348 14.05 1.32 2.10
N GLY A 349 14.32 2.51 2.59
CA GLY A 349 14.89 3.61 1.82
C GLY A 349 16.35 3.39 1.40
N THR A 350 16.89 4.30 0.62
CA THR A 350 18.24 4.20 0.06
C THR A 350 18.99 5.54 0.12
N ASN A 351 20.31 5.49 -0.05
CA ASN A 351 21.16 6.70 -0.08
C ASN A 351 21.10 7.48 -1.41
N ARG A 352 20.58 6.89 -2.48
CA ARG A 352 20.57 7.55 -3.81
C ARG A 352 19.17 7.65 -4.38
N PHE A 353 18.67 6.56 -4.94
CA PHE A 353 17.34 6.47 -5.53
C PHE A 353 16.53 5.48 -4.75
N GLY A 354 15.34 5.83 -4.33
CA GLY A 354 14.49 4.93 -3.58
C GLY A 354 13.01 5.35 -3.61
N PRO A 355 12.16 4.47 -3.10
CA PRO A 355 10.72 4.67 -3.13
C PRO A 355 10.26 5.86 -2.28
N PHE A 356 11.09 6.33 -1.35
CA PHE A 356 10.78 7.41 -0.41
C PHE A 356 11.62 8.68 -0.66
N GLY A 357 12.11 8.85 -1.90
CA GLY A 357 12.94 9.97 -2.32
C GLY A 357 14.43 9.68 -2.20
N ARG A 358 15.23 10.66 -2.62
CA ARG A 358 16.70 10.57 -2.57
C ARG A 358 17.23 10.75 -1.15
N ASN A 359 18.36 10.12 -0.86
CA ASN A 359 19.07 10.26 0.42
C ASN A 359 18.16 10.02 1.65
N ALA A 360 17.32 8.99 1.58
CA ALA A 360 16.41 8.60 2.64
C ALA A 360 16.72 7.19 3.20
N PRO A 361 17.98 6.91 3.65
CA PRO A 361 18.39 5.56 4.04
C PRO A 361 17.67 5.03 5.28
N ALA A 362 17.18 5.93 6.15
CA ALA A 362 16.44 5.57 7.35
C ALA A 362 14.93 5.47 7.12
N ALA A 363 14.45 5.86 5.93
CA ALA A 363 13.04 5.74 5.61
C ALA A 363 12.64 4.27 5.44
N PHE A 364 11.44 3.92 5.87
CA PHE A 364 10.86 2.61 5.69
C PHE A 364 9.32 2.69 5.68
N GLY A 365 8.70 1.73 5.01
CA GLY A 365 7.25 1.67 4.85
C GLY A 365 6.85 0.69 3.77
N HIS A 366 5.85 1.02 2.98
CA HIS A 366 5.47 0.20 1.83
C HIS A 366 4.82 1.04 0.71
N LEU A 367 4.88 0.51 -0.50
CA LEU A 367 4.20 1.09 -1.66
C LEU A 367 2.87 0.38 -1.92
N GLY A 368 1.88 1.13 -2.41
CA GLY A 368 0.67 0.57 -2.99
C GLY A 368 0.77 0.42 -4.52
N LEU A 369 -0.28 -0.10 -5.11
CA LEU A 369 -0.35 -0.25 -6.57
C LEU A 369 -0.28 1.12 -7.23
N VAL A 370 0.76 1.34 -7.98
CA VAL A 370 1.07 2.55 -8.75
C VAL A 370 0.91 3.85 -7.93
N ASN A 371 2.03 4.40 -7.49
CA ASN A 371 2.14 5.74 -6.91
C ASN A 371 1.33 5.97 -5.61
N ILE A 372 1.16 4.95 -4.79
CA ILE A 372 0.72 5.07 -3.40
C ILE A 372 1.91 4.74 -2.51
N ALA A 373 2.08 5.47 -1.42
CA ALA A 373 3.15 5.23 -0.46
C ALA A 373 2.71 5.57 0.97
N VAL A 374 3.14 4.75 1.92
CA VAL A 374 3.10 5.03 3.36
C VAL A 374 4.48 4.79 3.92
N TRP A 375 5.04 5.77 4.64
CA TRP A 375 6.40 5.64 5.17
C TRP A 375 6.64 6.50 6.41
N ALA A 376 7.64 6.08 7.18
CA ALA A 376 8.28 6.87 8.21
C ALA A 376 9.74 7.12 7.84
N ASP A 377 10.29 8.27 8.19
CA ASP A 377 11.71 8.58 8.14
C ASP A 377 12.14 9.20 9.48
N PRO A 378 12.65 8.38 10.41
CA PRO A 378 13.06 8.88 11.72
C PRO A 378 14.17 9.94 11.69
N GLN A 379 15.07 9.91 10.69
CA GLN A 379 16.14 10.91 10.57
C GLN A 379 15.61 12.28 10.18
N ARG A 380 14.52 12.34 9.42
CA ARG A 380 13.83 13.59 9.08
C ARG A 380 12.72 13.94 10.06
N GLY A 381 12.42 13.05 11.00
CA GLY A 381 11.30 13.21 11.91
C GLY A 381 9.94 13.13 11.23
N ILE A 382 9.83 12.55 10.03
CA ILE A 382 8.58 12.53 9.27
C ILE A 382 7.88 11.19 9.27
N SER A 383 6.55 11.26 9.16
CA SER A 383 5.67 10.17 8.73
C SER A 383 4.72 10.69 7.66
N ALA A 384 4.45 9.90 6.63
CA ALA A 384 3.72 10.40 5.48
C ALA A 384 2.85 9.35 4.80
N GLY A 385 1.78 9.84 4.17
CA GLY A 385 0.87 9.09 3.31
C GLY A 385 0.66 9.82 1.98
N LEU A 386 0.80 9.11 0.88
CA LEU A 386 0.53 9.57 -0.48
C LEU A 386 -0.45 8.61 -1.14
N ILE A 387 -1.56 9.13 -1.64
CA ILE A 387 -2.56 8.37 -2.37
C ILE A 387 -2.79 9.00 -3.74
N SER A 388 -2.92 8.18 -4.77
CA SER A 388 -3.39 8.58 -6.09
C SER A 388 -4.47 7.62 -6.57
N SER A 389 -5.56 8.12 -7.15
CA SER A 389 -6.66 7.28 -7.67
C SER A 389 -6.43 6.77 -9.09
N GLY A 390 -5.61 7.45 -9.88
CA GLY A 390 -5.24 7.00 -11.21
C GLY A 390 -4.17 5.90 -11.18
N LYS A 391 -4.35 4.89 -12.01
CA LYS A 391 -3.43 3.76 -12.14
C LYS A 391 -2.96 3.65 -13.59
N PRO A 392 -1.94 4.44 -13.98
CA PRO A 392 -1.47 4.45 -15.36
C PRO A 392 -0.84 3.11 -15.77
N GLY A 393 -1.28 2.60 -16.91
CA GLY A 393 -0.62 1.47 -17.56
C GLY A 393 0.77 1.89 -18.05
N ARG A 394 0.81 2.92 -18.91
CA ARG A 394 2.03 3.66 -19.25
C ARG A 394 1.89 5.09 -18.79
N ASP A 395 2.84 5.53 -17.97
CA ASP A 395 2.91 6.90 -17.50
C ASP A 395 4.12 7.59 -18.17
N PRO A 396 3.87 8.43 -19.19
CA PRO A 396 4.96 9.16 -19.85
C PRO A 396 5.61 10.20 -18.94
N ASP A 397 4.94 10.59 -17.87
CA ASP A 397 5.36 11.62 -16.93
C ASP A 397 5.74 11.05 -15.54
N ALA A 398 6.06 9.74 -15.45
CA ALA A 398 6.43 9.07 -14.19
C ALA A 398 7.56 9.79 -13.41
N ARG A 399 8.45 10.52 -14.12
CA ARG A 399 9.47 11.38 -13.49
C ARG A 399 8.88 12.47 -12.59
N ARG A 400 7.62 12.92 -12.80
CA ARG A 400 6.97 13.93 -11.94
C ARG A 400 6.68 13.37 -10.55
N HIS A 401 6.29 12.11 -10.46
CA HIS A 401 6.16 11.42 -9.16
C HIS A 401 7.52 11.33 -8.44
N THR A 402 8.58 10.93 -9.17
CA THR A 402 9.94 10.91 -8.60
C THR A 402 10.38 12.29 -8.13
N ALA A 403 10.09 13.33 -8.90
CA ALA A 403 10.39 14.71 -8.52
C ALA A 403 9.63 15.15 -7.25
N LEU A 404 8.38 14.74 -7.06
CA LEU A 404 7.65 14.99 -5.81
C LEU A 404 8.35 14.31 -4.63
N MET A 405 8.69 13.03 -4.74
CA MET A 405 9.35 12.29 -3.66
C MET A 405 10.73 12.89 -3.32
N ASP A 406 11.50 13.28 -4.34
CA ASP A 406 12.79 13.96 -4.17
C ASP A 406 12.62 15.35 -3.55
N THR A 407 11.56 16.08 -3.91
CA THR A 407 11.24 17.39 -3.31
C THR A 407 10.91 17.25 -1.83
N ILE A 408 10.09 16.26 -1.44
CA ILE A 408 9.79 16.00 -0.02
C ILE A 408 11.09 15.77 0.76
N ALA A 409 11.96 14.89 0.24
CA ALA A 409 13.23 14.58 0.88
C ALA A 409 14.19 15.79 0.96
N ALA A 410 14.15 16.68 -0.03
CA ALA A 410 15.00 17.88 -0.08
C ALA A 410 14.49 19.02 0.80
N GLN A 411 13.18 19.20 0.88
CA GLN A 411 12.56 20.29 1.66
C GLN A 411 12.50 19.98 3.16
N ILE A 412 12.56 18.70 3.53
CA ILE A 412 12.61 18.27 4.93
C ILE A 412 13.94 17.53 5.14
N PRO A 413 15.05 18.27 5.40
CA PRO A 413 16.36 17.65 5.57
C PRO A 413 16.40 16.76 6.82
N SER A 414 17.33 15.81 6.83
CA SER A 414 17.71 15.09 8.03
C SER A 414 18.37 16.08 9.01
N GLY A 415 17.98 16.02 10.26
CA GLY A 415 18.61 16.79 11.35
C GLY A 415 20.06 16.38 11.62
#